data_53fc8afa9b2d3a031d1fe2d2ad0d9ba7
#
_entry.id   53fc8afa9b2d3a031d1fe2d2ad0d9ba7
#
_cell.length_a   1.000
_cell.length_b   1.000
_cell.length_c   1.000
_cell.angle_alpha   90.00
_cell.angle_beta   90.00
_cell.angle_gamma   90.00
#
_symmetry.space_group_name_H-M   'P 1'
#
loop_
_entity.id
_entity.type
_entity.pdbx_description
1 polymer ?
#
loop_
_entity_poly.entity_id
_entity_poly.type
_entity_poly.pdbx_seq_one_letter_code
_entity_poly.pdbx_strand_id
1 'polypeptide(L)'
;MKKSLLIVIQLILVSFVLSGNPNFHIYLAFGQSNMEGNARIEGQDTANVPERFKMMAAVDMPSKGRVKGNWYTAVPPLCREWTGLTPCDYFGRELVNNLPSHISVGVINVAVGGCSIDLFDEDKVDGYLSTAADWLRNSAASYGNHPYKVLVELGKKAQQDGVIKGILLHQGETNTGDQNWPNNVKKIYDRLLNDLGLNGNDVPLLVGEVVDGSVGGSCAYHNTVIAKVPSVIPNSHIVKSTGLPQGGDGLHFNAQGYRELGKRYAQVMLGLLK
;
A
#
# COMPACT_ATOMS: atom_id res chain seq x y z
N MET A 1 -45.96 49.07 28.14
CA MET A 1 -44.61 48.67 27.73
C MET A 1 -44.61 47.15 27.48
N LYS A 2 -44.66 46.71 26.21
CA LYS A 2 -44.64 45.30 25.86
C LYS A 2 -43.18 44.89 25.64
N LYS A 3 -42.64 43.98 26.44
CA LYS A 3 -41.30 43.39 26.27
C LYS A 3 -41.38 42.26 25.24
N SER A 4 -40.83 42.43 24.05
CA SER A 4 -40.66 41.39 23.06
C SER A 4 -39.50 40.49 23.45
N LEU A 5 -39.77 39.20 23.65
CA LEU A 5 -38.77 38.15 23.93
C LEU A 5 -38.27 37.64 22.58
N LEU A 6 -37.02 37.93 22.24
CA LEU A 6 -36.35 37.38 21.04
C LEU A 6 -35.83 35.97 21.40
N ILE A 7 -36.47 34.95 20.84
CA ILE A 7 -35.95 33.55 20.92
C ILE A 7 -34.96 33.36 19.79
N VAL A 8 -33.70 33.25 20.12
CA VAL A 8 -32.62 32.87 19.17
C VAL A 8 -32.58 31.34 19.11
N ILE A 9 -33.09 30.76 18.03
CA ILE A 9 -32.97 29.34 17.75
C ILE A 9 -31.58 29.11 17.14
N GLN A 10 -30.63 28.56 17.91
CA GLN A 10 -29.37 28.06 17.40
C GLN A 10 -29.64 26.75 16.67
N LEU A 11 -29.57 26.76 15.31
CA LEU A 11 -29.51 25.54 14.51
C LEU A 11 -28.15 24.90 14.71
N ILE A 12 -28.10 23.81 15.47
CA ILE A 12 -26.94 22.92 15.54
C ILE A 12 -26.95 22.11 14.24
N LEU A 13 -26.12 22.49 13.27
CA LEU A 13 -25.81 21.64 12.09
C LEU A 13 -24.98 20.45 12.61
N VAL A 14 -25.65 19.32 12.84
CA VAL A 14 -24.98 18.04 13.03
C VAL A 14 -24.51 17.58 11.67
N SER A 15 -23.26 17.80 11.35
CA SER A 15 -22.61 17.22 10.18
C SER A 15 -22.52 15.70 10.41
N PHE A 16 -23.42 14.94 9.79
CA PHE A 16 -23.23 13.50 9.64
C PHE A 16 -22.01 13.30 8.73
N VAL A 17 -20.85 13.06 9.31
CA VAL A 17 -19.75 12.44 8.59
C VAL A 17 -20.22 11.04 8.27
N LEU A 18 -20.55 10.76 7.01
CA LEU A 18 -20.78 9.41 6.52
C LEU A 18 -19.43 8.67 6.72
N SER A 19 -19.31 7.94 7.81
CA SER A 19 -18.18 7.03 7.99
C SER A 19 -18.39 5.86 7.03
N GLY A 20 -17.34 5.46 6.29
CA GLY A 20 -17.39 4.29 5.41
C GLY A 20 -17.82 3.03 6.16
N ASN A 21 -18.24 2.02 5.41
CA ASN A 21 -18.68 0.74 5.97
C ASN A 21 -17.59 0.11 6.85
N PRO A 22 -17.80 -0.09 8.15
CA PRO A 22 -16.80 -0.66 9.06
C PRO A 22 -16.43 -2.11 8.70
N ASN A 23 -17.25 -2.80 7.92
CA ASN A 23 -17.00 -4.15 7.44
C ASN A 23 -16.23 -4.19 6.12
N PHE A 24 -15.85 -3.05 5.56
CA PHE A 24 -14.94 -2.97 4.43
C PHE A 24 -13.58 -2.46 4.89
N HIS A 25 -12.66 -3.39 5.09
CA HIS A 25 -11.30 -3.12 5.54
C HIS A 25 -10.41 -2.77 4.35
N ILE A 26 -9.86 -1.58 4.34
CA ILE A 26 -9.06 -1.04 3.24
C ILE A 26 -7.59 -0.97 3.64
N TYR A 27 -6.71 -1.33 2.72
CA TYR A 27 -5.26 -1.29 2.91
C TYR A 27 -4.62 -0.50 1.77
N LEU A 28 -3.76 0.44 2.14
CA LEU A 28 -2.95 1.19 1.20
C LEU A 28 -1.61 0.47 1.03
N ALA A 29 -1.14 0.34 -0.20
CA ALA A 29 0.15 -0.28 -0.49
C ALA A 29 0.98 0.65 -1.36
N PHE A 30 2.27 0.82 -1.01
CA PHE A 30 3.19 1.61 -1.81
C PHE A 30 4.62 1.05 -1.76
N GLY A 31 5.44 1.42 -2.71
CA GLY A 31 6.82 0.96 -2.77
C GLY A 31 7.41 0.91 -4.18
N GLN A 32 8.35 -0.01 -4.39
CA GLN A 32 8.98 -0.19 -5.68
C GLN A 32 8.59 -1.54 -6.34
N SER A 33 9.45 -2.11 -7.19
CA SER A 33 9.13 -3.25 -8.05
C SER A 33 8.53 -4.46 -7.33
N ASN A 34 8.99 -4.79 -6.12
CA ASN A 34 8.42 -5.89 -5.35
C ASN A 34 7.02 -5.57 -4.77
N MET A 35 6.61 -4.31 -4.66
CA MET A 35 5.23 -3.93 -4.38
C MET A 35 4.43 -3.75 -5.68
N GLU A 36 5.05 -3.22 -6.73
CA GLU A 36 4.44 -3.05 -8.06
C GLU A 36 3.96 -4.37 -8.65
N GLY A 37 4.78 -5.42 -8.51
CA GLY A 37 4.53 -6.75 -9.05
C GLY A 37 5.39 -7.07 -10.26
N ASN A 38 6.35 -7.98 -10.10
CA ASN A 38 7.33 -8.30 -11.13
C ASN A 38 7.29 -9.77 -11.60
N ALA A 39 6.63 -10.68 -10.86
CA ALA A 39 6.53 -12.05 -11.29
C ALA A 39 5.36 -12.28 -12.25
N ARG A 40 5.51 -13.28 -13.11
CA ARG A 40 4.45 -13.71 -14.04
C ARG A 40 3.20 -14.12 -13.26
N ILE A 41 2.06 -13.61 -13.70
CA ILE A 41 0.74 -14.05 -13.23
C ILE A 41 0.45 -15.42 -13.88
N GLU A 42 0.12 -16.41 -13.05
CA GLU A 42 -0.22 -17.78 -13.48
C GLU A 42 -1.74 -18.02 -13.37
N GLY A 43 -2.23 -19.11 -13.96
CA GLY A 43 -3.65 -19.43 -13.97
C GLY A 43 -4.29 -19.49 -12.57
N GLN A 44 -3.54 -20.02 -11.57
CA GLN A 44 -4.02 -20.06 -10.18
C GLN A 44 -4.22 -18.68 -9.56
N ASP A 45 -3.50 -17.65 -10.04
CA ASP A 45 -3.59 -16.29 -9.49
C ASP A 45 -4.85 -15.56 -10.00
N THR A 46 -5.35 -15.94 -11.14
CA THR A 46 -6.58 -15.38 -11.72
C THR A 46 -7.84 -16.18 -11.39
N ALA A 47 -7.66 -17.43 -10.97
CA ALA A 47 -8.76 -18.31 -10.62
C ALA A 47 -9.25 -18.08 -9.18
N ASN A 48 -10.56 -18.27 -8.96
CA ASN A 48 -11.19 -18.31 -7.66
C ASN A 48 -10.83 -17.12 -6.74
N VAL A 49 -10.71 -15.92 -7.32
CA VAL A 49 -10.52 -14.70 -6.53
C VAL A 49 -11.79 -14.44 -5.74
N PRO A 50 -11.73 -14.40 -4.39
CA PRO A 50 -12.92 -14.15 -3.60
C PRO A 50 -13.59 -12.82 -3.96
N GLU A 51 -14.90 -12.80 -4.16
CA GLU A 51 -15.63 -11.56 -4.47
C GLU A 51 -15.51 -10.49 -3.38
N ARG A 52 -15.28 -10.91 -2.14
CA ARG A 52 -15.04 -10.01 -0.99
C ARG A 52 -13.65 -9.35 -1.02
N PHE A 53 -12.75 -9.83 -1.87
CA PHE A 53 -11.44 -9.20 -2.07
C PHE A 53 -11.51 -8.25 -3.27
N LYS A 54 -11.31 -6.97 -3.00
CA LYS A 54 -11.40 -5.88 -3.97
C LYS A 54 -10.04 -5.17 -4.16
N MET A 55 -9.87 -4.61 -5.36
CA MET A 55 -8.82 -3.65 -5.62
C MET A 55 -9.43 -2.35 -6.15
N MET A 56 -8.91 -1.20 -5.75
CA MET A 56 -9.21 0.07 -6.42
C MET A 56 -8.13 0.33 -7.47
N ALA A 57 -8.54 0.58 -8.71
CA ALA A 57 -7.59 0.91 -9.76
C ALA A 57 -6.91 2.25 -9.47
N ALA A 58 -5.58 2.24 -9.34
CA ALA A 58 -4.81 3.46 -9.06
C ALA A 58 -4.54 4.29 -10.33
N VAL A 59 -4.68 3.68 -11.48
CA VAL A 59 -4.64 4.28 -12.83
C VAL A 59 -5.69 3.62 -13.71
N ASP A 60 -5.99 4.24 -14.83
CA ASP A 60 -6.80 3.58 -15.86
C ASP A 60 -6.06 2.35 -16.42
N MET A 61 -6.79 1.27 -16.61
CA MET A 61 -6.31 0.01 -17.21
C MET A 61 -7.25 -0.40 -18.34
N PRO A 62 -7.16 0.23 -19.52
CA PRO A 62 -8.14 0.04 -20.59
C PRO A 62 -8.28 -1.41 -21.05
N SER A 63 -7.17 -2.16 -21.15
CA SER A 63 -7.20 -3.57 -21.56
C SER A 63 -7.90 -4.48 -20.53
N LYS A 64 -8.10 -4.00 -19.31
CA LYS A 64 -8.80 -4.69 -18.22
C LYS A 64 -10.20 -4.12 -17.94
N GLY A 65 -10.61 -3.10 -18.70
CA GLY A 65 -11.88 -2.40 -18.45
C GLY A 65 -11.94 -1.70 -17.08
N ARG A 66 -10.80 -1.29 -16.53
CA ARG A 66 -10.73 -0.65 -15.20
C ARG A 66 -10.46 0.85 -15.33
N VAL A 67 -11.22 1.62 -14.57
CA VAL A 67 -11.13 3.09 -14.48
C VAL A 67 -10.56 3.47 -13.11
N LYS A 68 -9.62 4.41 -13.09
CA LYS A 68 -9.01 4.94 -11.87
C LYS A 68 -10.07 5.30 -10.81
N GLY A 69 -9.82 4.89 -9.59
CA GLY A 69 -10.67 5.20 -8.44
C GLY A 69 -11.93 4.33 -8.31
N ASN A 70 -12.11 3.31 -9.14
CA ASN A 70 -13.23 2.38 -9.01
C ASN A 70 -12.77 1.04 -8.44
N TRP A 71 -13.66 0.40 -7.67
CA TRP A 71 -13.44 -0.92 -7.09
C TRP A 71 -13.79 -2.05 -8.07
N TYR A 72 -12.94 -3.08 -8.09
CA TYR A 72 -13.12 -4.30 -8.88
C TYR A 72 -12.79 -5.51 -8.03
N THR A 73 -13.27 -6.69 -8.38
CA THR A 73 -12.72 -7.92 -7.81
C THR A 73 -11.22 -7.98 -8.11
N ALA A 74 -10.42 -8.29 -7.11
CA ALA A 74 -8.96 -8.16 -7.14
C ALA A 74 -8.29 -9.27 -7.97
N VAL A 75 -8.68 -9.40 -9.22
CA VAL A 75 -8.00 -10.27 -10.19
C VAL A 75 -6.73 -9.56 -10.67
N PRO A 76 -5.53 -10.16 -10.57
CA PRO A 76 -4.30 -9.49 -11.00
C PRO A 76 -4.31 -9.11 -12.49
N PRO A 77 -3.53 -8.08 -12.90
CA PRO A 77 -2.61 -7.28 -12.09
C PRO A 77 -3.31 -6.27 -11.19
N LEU A 78 -2.74 -5.96 -10.00
CA LEU A 78 -3.35 -5.06 -9.02
C LEU A 78 -2.73 -3.66 -8.97
N CYS A 79 -1.62 -3.41 -9.69
CA CYS A 79 -0.94 -2.11 -9.69
C CYS A 79 -1.23 -1.34 -10.99
N ARG A 80 -0.67 -1.81 -12.11
CA ARG A 80 -0.90 -1.27 -13.47
C ARG A 80 -1.11 -2.43 -14.43
N GLU A 81 -1.68 -2.19 -15.59
CA GLU A 81 -2.11 -3.28 -16.50
C GLU A 81 -0.97 -4.16 -17.05
N TRP A 82 0.26 -3.64 -17.06
CA TRP A 82 1.46 -4.36 -17.51
C TRP A 82 2.32 -4.95 -16.40
N THR A 83 1.90 -4.79 -15.14
CA THR A 83 2.63 -5.33 -13.98
C THR A 83 2.30 -6.81 -13.74
N GLY A 84 3.11 -7.47 -12.93
CA GLY A 84 2.95 -8.87 -12.59
C GLY A 84 2.23 -9.10 -11.26
N LEU A 85 2.47 -10.27 -10.69
CA LEU A 85 1.98 -10.67 -9.38
C LEU A 85 2.65 -9.83 -8.29
N THR A 86 1.88 -9.35 -7.33
CA THR A 86 2.29 -8.49 -6.20
C THR A 86 1.96 -9.18 -4.87
N PRO A 87 2.62 -8.82 -3.76
CA PRO A 87 2.23 -9.35 -2.44
C PRO A 87 0.77 -9.06 -2.08
N CYS A 88 0.20 -7.95 -2.61
CA CYS A 88 -1.20 -7.58 -2.36
C CYS A 88 -2.19 -8.67 -2.80
N ASP A 89 -1.87 -9.45 -3.83
CA ASP A 89 -2.74 -10.51 -4.35
C ASP A 89 -3.07 -11.56 -3.29
N TYR A 90 -2.04 -12.06 -2.61
CA TYR A 90 -2.21 -13.10 -1.59
C TYR A 90 -2.40 -12.53 -0.19
N PHE A 91 -2.05 -11.27 0.04
CA PHE A 91 -2.44 -10.55 1.24
C PHE A 91 -3.96 -10.48 1.39
N GLY A 92 -4.65 -9.97 0.38
CA GLY A 92 -6.10 -9.83 0.45
C GLY A 92 -6.85 -11.17 0.45
N ARG A 93 -6.39 -12.16 -0.34
CA ARG A 93 -6.94 -13.52 -0.34
C ARG A 93 -6.83 -14.16 1.06
N GLU A 94 -5.66 -14.08 1.68
CA GLU A 94 -5.42 -14.65 3.00
C GLU A 94 -6.27 -13.96 4.07
N LEU A 95 -6.41 -12.62 4.00
CA LEU A 95 -7.28 -11.89 4.92
C LEU A 95 -8.74 -12.33 4.81
N VAL A 96 -9.31 -12.38 3.61
CA VAL A 96 -10.73 -12.77 3.46
C VAL A 96 -10.99 -14.22 3.83
N ASN A 97 -9.98 -15.09 3.73
CA ASN A 97 -10.11 -16.49 4.14
C ASN A 97 -10.12 -16.65 5.66
N ASN A 98 -9.53 -15.72 6.40
CA ASN A 98 -9.37 -15.79 7.86
C ASN A 98 -10.25 -14.78 8.62
N LEU A 99 -10.88 -13.83 7.93
CA LEU A 99 -11.82 -12.87 8.52
C LEU A 99 -13.26 -13.37 8.41
N PRO A 100 -14.15 -12.92 9.32
CA PRO A 100 -15.58 -13.23 9.25
C PRO A 100 -16.18 -12.97 7.87
N SER A 101 -17.16 -13.76 7.45
CA SER A 101 -17.71 -13.71 6.08
C SER A 101 -18.36 -12.37 5.68
N HIS A 102 -18.75 -11.55 6.65
CA HIS A 102 -19.30 -10.22 6.41
C HIS A 102 -18.21 -9.14 6.17
N ILE A 103 -16.94 -9.45 6.44
CA ILE A 103 -15.83 -8.52 6.20
C ILE A 103 -15.36 -8.64 4.75
N SER A 104 -15.31 -7.53 4.06
CA SER A 104 -14.64 -7.39 2.75
C SER A 104 -13.28 -6.72 2.92
N VAL A 105 -12.37 -7.00 2.00
CA VAL A 105 -11.01 -6.45 2.00
C VAL A 105 -10.77 -5.71 0.69
N GLY A 106 -10.26 -4.49 0.77
CA GLY A 106 -9.85 -3.68 -0.37
C GLY A 106 -8.36 -3.34 -0.32
N VAL A 107 -7.69 -3.35 -1.46
CA VAL A 107 -6.31 -2.88 -1.58
C VAL A 107 -6.21 -1.76 -2.62
N ILE A 108 -5.36 -0.78 -2.34
CA ILE A 108 -4.96 0.29 -3.28
C ILE A 108 -3.45 0.21 -3.40
N ASN A 109 -2.95 -0.17 -4.57
CA ASN A 109 -1.51 -0.37 -4.78
C ASN A 109 -0.96 0.73 -5.71
N VAL A 110 -0.11 1.59 -5.15
CA VAL A 110 0.60 2.65 -5.87
C VAL A 110 2.10 2.41 -5.73
N ALA A 111 2.71 1.83 -6.74
CA ALA A 111 4.13 1.50 -6.69
C ALA A 111 4.82 1.77 -8.04
N VAL A 112 6.13 2.06 -8.00
CA VAL A 112 6.94 2.34 -9.19
C VAL A 112 8.24 1.55 -9.12
N GLY A 113 8.45 0.63 -10.05
CA GLY A 113 9.65 -0.20 -10.11
C GLY A 113 10.92 0.64 -10.13
N GLY A 114 11.95 0.21 -9.38
CA GLY A 114 13.26 0.85 -9.33
C GLY A 114 13.33 2.21 -8.66
N CYS A 115 12.26 2.73 -8.09
CA CYS A 115 12.29 4.05 -7.45
C CYS A 115 12.99 4.04 -6.08
N SER A 116 13.68 5.15 -5.76
CA SER A 116 14.02 5.50 -4.38
C SER A 116 12.75 5.86 -3.59
N ILE A 117 12.83 5.77 -2.27
CA ILE A 117 11.79 6.24 -1.35
C ILE A 117 11.48 7.74 -1.56
N ASP A 118 12.41 8.51 -2.08
CA ASP A 118 12.27 9.94 -2.38
C ASP A 118 11.17 10.25 -3.40
N LEU A 119 10.75 9.27 -4.22
CA LEU A 119 9.62 9.41 -5.14
C LEU A 119 8.29 9.62 -4.40
N PHE A 120 8.18 9.14 -3.16
CA PHE A 120 7.01 9.31 -2.30
C PHE A 120 7.14 10.47 -1.31
N ASP A 121 8.28 11.16 -1.27
CA ASP A 121 8.48 12.36 -0.46
C ASP A 121 8.15 13.62 -1.28
N GLU A 122 7.01 14.27 -0.99
CA GLU A 122 6.55 15.46 -1.71
C GLU A 122 7.52 16.65 -1.65
N ASP A 123 8.47 16.65 -0.73
CA ASP A 123 9.50 17.69 -0.65
C ASP A 123 10.73 17.36 -1.53
N LYS A 124 10.82 16.13 -2.04
CA LYS A 124 11.96 15.64 -2.83
C LYS A 124 11.59 15.18 -4.24
N VAL A 125 10.33 14.82 -4.50
CA VAL A 125 9.90 14.13 -5.72
C VAL A 125 10.31 14.87 -6.99
N ASP A 126 10.14 16.19 -7.07
CA ASP A 126 10.48 16.98 -8.25
C ASP A 126 12.01 16.97 -8.51
N GLY A 127 12.81 17.18 -7.46
CA GLY A 127 14.26 17.09 -7.54
C GLY A 127 14.75 15.69 -7.94
N TYR A 128 14.14 14.66 -7.36
CA TYR A 128 14.44 13.26 -7.69
C TYR A 128 14.14 12.95 -9.16
N LEU A 129 12.96 13.33 -9.65
CA LEU A 129 12.57 13.08 -11.05
C LEU A 129 13.36 13.91 -12.06
N SER A 130 13.83 15.10 -11.69
CA SER A 130 14.63 15.94 -12.58
C SER A 130 15.95 15.27 -13.03
N THR A 131 16.48 14.36 -12.21
CA THR A 131 17.73 13.63 -12.46
C THR A 131 17.51 12.14 -12.77
N ALA A 132 16.27 11.66 -12.67
CA ALA A 132 15.93 10.27 -12.90
C ALA A 132 16.08 9.86 -14.37
N ALA A 133 16.31 8.58 -14.62
CA ALA A 133 16.32 8.00 -15.95
C ALA A 133 14.93 8.09 -16.62
N ASP A 134 14.88 8.13 -17.95
CA ASP A 134 13.63 8.27 -18.72
C ASP A 134 12.60 7.18 -18.39
N TRP A 135 13.04 5.94 -18.25
CA TRP A 135 12.14 4.83 -17.93
C TRP A 135 11.44 5.03 -16.57
N LEU A 136 12.14 5.61 -15.60
CA LEU A 136 11.56 5.90 -14.28
C LEU A 136 10.58 7.06 -14.35
N ARG A 137 10.95 8.15 -15.06
CA ARG A 137 10.04 9.28 -15.32
C ARG A 137 8.76 8.82 -16.03
N ASN A 138 8.90 7.98 -17.07
CA ASN A 138 7.77 7.42 -17.80
C ASN A 138 6.87 6.55 -16.90
N SER A 139 7.45 5.79 -15.99
CA SER A 139 6.69 5.01 -15.01
C SER A 139 5.97 5.89 -14.01
N ALA A 140 6.63 6.91 -13.47
CA ALA A 140 6.06 7.88 -12.54
C ALA A 140 4.95 8.74 -13.19
N ALA A 141 5.06 9.01 -14.51
CA ALA A 141 4.06 9.76 -15.27
C ALA A 141 2.68 9.10 -15.25
N SER A 142 2.59 7.77 -15.07
CA SER A 142 1.31 7.05 -14.87
C SER A 142 0.54 7.57 -13.64
N TYR A 143 1.24 8.17 -12.69
CA TYR A 143 0.71 8.77 -11.46
C TYR A 143 0.80 10.30 -11.47
N GLY A 144 0.91 10.93 -12.66
CA GLY A 144 1.11 12.37 -12.79
C GLY A 144 2.40 12.86 -12.12
N ASN A 145 3.43 12.02 -12.07
CA ASN A 145 4.73 12.26 -11.42
C ASN A 145 4.69 12.37 -9.89
N HIS A 146 3.53 12.23 -9.27
CA HIS A 146 3.33 12.34 -7.82
C HIS A 146 2.56 11.14 -7.27
N PRO A 147 3.16 9.94 -7.18
CA PRO A 147 2.47 8.74 -6.72
C PRO A 147 1.93 8.88 -5.29
N TYR A 148 2.60 9.63 -4.41
CA TYR A 148 2.10 9.95 -3.08
C TYR A 148 0.74 10.68 -3.13
N LYS A 149 0.59 11.70 -3.99
CA LYS A 149 -0.69 12.43 -4.14
C LYS A 149 -1.81 11.51 -4.61
N VAL A 150 -1.50 10.59 -5.53
CA VAL A 150 -2.47 9.59 -5.99
C VAL A 150 -2.89 8.67 -4.85
N LEU A 151 -1.94 8.22 -4.02
CA LEU A 151 -2.25 7.39 -2.85
C LEU A 151 -3.18 8.12 -1.86
N VAL A 152 -2.93 9.41 -1.59
CA VAL A 152 -3.78 10.25 -0.74
C VAL A 152 -5.16 10.48 -1.37
N GLU A 153 -5.23 10.83 -2.66
CA GLU A 153 -6.48 11.03 -3.40
C GLU A 153 -7.38 9.80 -3.30
N LEU A 154 -6.82 8.62 -3.62
CA LEU A 154 -7.55 7.37 -3.61
C LEU A 154 -7.87 6.91 -2.18
N GLY A 155 -6.99 7.17 -1.22
CA GLY A 155 -7.25 6.92 0.20
C GLY A 155 -8.46 7.71 0.70
N LYS A 156 -8.54 9.01 0.40
CA LYS A 156 -9.70 9.86 0.75
C LYS A 156 -10.99 9.37 0.10
N LYS A 157 -10.91 8.95 -1.16
CA LYS A 157 -12.07 8.37 -1.86
C LYS A 157 -12.52 7.06 -1.17
N ALA A 158 -11.57 6.19 -0.88
CA ALA A 158 -11.84 4.90 -0.27
C ALA A 158 -12.43 5.00 1.16
N GLN A 159 -12.09 6.05 1.91
CA GLN A 159 -12.68 6.30 3.24
C GLN A 159 -14.20 6.58 3.19
N GLN A 160 -14.75 6.92 2.03
CA GLN A 160 -16.20 7.04 1.83
C GLN A 160 -16.86 5.66 1.77
N ASP A 161 -16.13 4.64 1.34
CA ASP A 161 -16.63 3.28 1.13
C ASP A 161 -16.34 2.35 2.31
N GLY A 162 -15.20 2.55 3.00
CA GLY A 162 -14.75 1.65 4.07
C GLY A 162 -13.78 2.31 5.05
N VAL A 163 -13.06 1.49 5.81
CA VAL A 163 -12.13 1.93 6.85
C VAL A 163 -10.71 1.50 6.50
N ILE A 164 -9.77 2.46 6.46
CA ILE A 164 -8.35 2.14 6.28
C ILE A 164 -7.83 1.49 7.56
N LYS A 165 -7.35 0.25 7.44
CA LYS A 165 -6.91 -0.62 8.55
C LYS A 165 -5.40 -0.84 8.60
N GLY A 166 -4.67 -0.45 7.57
CA GLY A 166 -3.21 -0.60 7.56
C GLY A 166 -2.59 -0.10 6.26
N ILE A 167 -1.28 0.06 6.31
CA ILE A 167 -0.45 0.50 5.19
C ILE A 167 0.65 -0.55 4.98
N LEU A 168 0.86 -0.97 3.73
CA LEU A 168 1.89 -1.91 3.31
C LEU A 168 2.99 -1.16 2.57
N LEU A 169 4.23 -1.37 2.96
CA LEU A 169 5.40 -0.83 2.29
C LEU A 169 6.32 -1.98 1.86
N HIS A 170 6.71 -1.98 0.59
CA HIS A 170 7.81 -2.81 0.11
C HIS A 170 8.73 -1.99 -0.77
N GLN A 171 9.81 -1.50 -0.18
CA GLN A 171 10.82 -0.65 -0.83
C GLN A 171 12.13 -0.78 -0.06
N GLY A 172 13.25 -0.61 -0.72
CA GLY A 172 14.55 -0.61 -0.07
C GLY A 172 15.71 -0.98 -0.98
N GLU A 173 15.46 -1.70 -2.07
CA GLU A 173 16.51 -2.16 -2.96
C GLU A 173 17.31 -0.98 -3.55
N THR A 174 16.62 0.05 -4.01
CA THR A 174 17.27 1.28 -4.54
C THR A 174 17.93 2.12 -3.45
N ASN A 175 17.48 1.98 -2.21
CA ASN A 175 18.07 2.66 -1.04
C ASN A 175 19.01 1.77 -0.24
N THR A 176 19.50 0.67 -0.80
CA THR A 176 20.36 -0.28 -0.08
C THR A 176 21.51 0.42 0.64
N GLY A 177 21.56 0.26 1.95
CA GLY A 177 22.60 0.85 2.81
C GLY A 177 22.30 2.25 3.34
N ASP A 178 21.25 2.92 2.89
CA ASP A 178 20.84 4.23 3.41
C ASP A 178 20.36 4.12 4.86
N GLN A 179 21.23 4.51 5.80
CA GLN A 179 20.92 4.43 7.23
C GLN A 179 19.83 5.42 7.66
N ASN A 180 19.52 6.44 6.86
CA ASN A 180 18.45 7.40 7.14
C ASN A 180 17.07 6.95 6.57
N TRP A 181 17.05 5.85 5.81
CA TRP A 181 15.83 5.34 5.20
C TRP A 181 14.66 5.17 6.17
N PRO A 182 14.82 4.67 7.43
CA PRO A 182 13.72 4.58 8.39
C PRO A 182 13.09 5.94 8.72
N ASN A 183 13.89 7.02 8.81
CA ASN A 183 13.38 8.37 9.05
C ASN A 183 12.65 8.93 7.80
N ASN A 184 13.14 8.61 6.59
CA ASN A 184 12.45 8.99 5.35
C ASN A 184 11.10 8.28 5.26
N VAL A 185 11.03 7.00 5.60
CA VAL A 185 9.77 6.24 5.69
C VAL A 185 8.83 6.85 6.74
N LYS A 186 9.36 7.18 7.93
CA LYS A 186 8.56 7.84 8.98
C LYS A 186 7.94 9.13 8.49
N LYS A 187 8.71 9.99 7.82
CA LYS A 187 8.21 11.27 7.26
C LYS A 187 7.02 11.06 6.33
N ILE A 188 7.13 10.07 5.42
CA ILE A 188 6.06 9.76 4.46
C ILE A 188 4.83 9.18 5.18
N TYR A 189 5.05 8.25 6.11
CA TYR A 189 3.99 7.64 6.90
C TYR A 189 3.22 8.68 7.73
N ASP A 190 3.93 9.53 8.48
CA ASP A 190 3.31 10.58 9.31
C ASP A 190 2.52 11.57 8.45
N ARG A 191 3.07 11.96 7.28
CA ARG A 191 2.37 12.81 6.32
C ARG A 191 1.10 12.13 5.79
N LEU A 192 1.18 10.84 5.46
CA LEU A 192 0.03 10.07 4.95
C LEU A 192 -1.09 9.96 6.00
N LEU A 193 -0.73 9.72 7.26
CA LEU A 193 -1.70 9.72 8.36
C LEU A 193 -2.37 11.08 8.51
N ASN A 194 -1.58 12.17 8.50
CA ASN A 194 -2.10 13.53 8.59
C ASN A 194 -3.04 13.87 7.43
N ASP A 195 -2.62 13.60 6.19
CA ASP A 195 -3.38 13.95 4.99
C ASP A 195 -4.69 13.17 4.85
N LEU A 196 -4.75 11.98 5.46
CA LEU A 196 -5.93 11.12 5.51
C LEU A 196 -6.74 11.26 6.82
N GLY A 197 -6.28 12.07 7.77
CA GLY A 197 -6.92 12.21 9.09
C GLY A 197 -6.94 10.91 9.89
N LEU A 198 -5.88 10.10 9.80
CA LEU A 198 -5.77 8.79 10.44
C LEU A 198 -4.96 8.88 11.75
N ASN A 199 -5.30 8.00 12.70
CA ASN A 199 -4.52 7.85 13.93
C ASN A 199 -3.49 6.72 13.74
N GLY A 200 -2.21 7.02 13.94
CA GLY A 200 -1.13 6.03 13.81
C GLY A 200 -1.22 4.85 14.77
N ASN A 201 -1.94 4.96 15.88
CA ASN A 201 -2.18 3.83 16.77
C ASN A 201 -3.16 2.80 16.18
N ASP A 202 -4.04 3.22 15.26
CA ASP A 202 -5.09 2.40 14.69
C ASP A 202 -4.74 1.87 13.30
N VAL A 203 -3.71 2.44 12.65
CA VAL A 203 -3.32 2.12 11.27
C VAL A 203 -1.84 1.72 11.23
N PRO A 204 -1.52 0.43 11.46
CA PRO A 204 -0.14 -0.05 11.44
C PRO A 204 0.51 0.08 10.06
N LEU A 205 1.84 0.26 10.06
CA LEU A 205 2.69 0.15 8.89
C LEU A 205 3.34 -1.24 8.85
N LEU A 206 3.05 -2.02 7.82
CA LEU A 206 3.69 -3.30 7.56
C LEU A 206 4.81 -3.12 6.54
N VAL A 207 6.04 -3.43 6.92
CA VAL A 207 7.22 -3.22 6.08
C VAL A 207 7.84 -4.56 5.70
N GLY A 208 7.84 -4.89 4.42
CA GLY A 208 8.45 -6.10 3.90
C GLY A 208 9.97 -6.00 3.79
N GLU A 209 10.66 -7.06 4.20
CA GLU A 209 12.09 -7.22 3.92
C GLU A 209 12.31 -7.46 2.42
N VAL A 210 13.40 -6.89 1.88
CA VAL A 210 13.89 -7.23 0.54
C VAL A 210 14.35 -8.68 0.48
N VAL A 211 14.62 -9.22 -0.71
CA VAL A 211 15.06 -10.63 -0.88
C VAL A 211 16.20 -10.96 0.09
N ASP A 212 16.03 -12.06 0.82
CA ASP A 212 16.93 -12.48 1.90
C ASP A 212 18.26 -13.00 1.36
N GLY A 213 19.34 -12.78 2.12
CA GLY A 213 20.68 -13.22 1.77
C GLY A 213 20.84 -14.74 1.66
N SER A 214 20.04 -15.51 2.41
CA SER A 214 20.09 -17.00 2.36
C SER A 214 19.65 -17.58 1.02
N VAL A 215 18.93 -16.79 0.22
CA VAL A 215 18.48 -17.17 -1.13
C VAL A 215 19.17 -16.32 -2.22
N GLY A 216 20.27 -15.65 -1.90
CA GLY A 216 21.06 -14.87 -2.86
C GLY A 216 20.55 -13.44 -3.09
N GLY A 217 19.87 -12.84 -2.12
CA GLY A 217 19.40 -11.45 -2.19
C GLY A 217 20.55 -10.45 -2.30
N SER A 218 20.63 -9.70 -3.40
CA SER A 218 21.69 -8.72 -3.66
C SER A 218 21.63 -7.51 -2.74
N CYS A 219 20.43 -7.16 -2.27
CA CYS A 219 20.15 -6.02 -1.38
C CYS A 219 19.92 -6.44 0.08
N ALA A 220 20.19 -7.70 0.45
CA ALA A 220 19.85 -8.29 1.75
C ALA A 220 20.41 -7.51 2.96
N TYR A 221 21.52 -6.79 2.80
CA TYR A 221 22.05 -5.91 3.84
C TYR A 221 21.03 -4.85 4.28
N HIS A 222 20.14 -4.41 3.38
CA HIS A 222 19.13 -3.42 3.70
C HIS A 222 18.10 -3.93 4.74
N ASN A 223 17.95 -5.24 4.90
CA ASN A 223 17.09 -5.80 5.94
C ASN A 223 17.56 -5.42 7.36
N THR A 224 18.87 -5.13 7.54
CA THR A 224 19.38 -4.57 8.80
C THR A 224 18.93 -3.14 9.05
N VAL A 225 18.68 -2.39 7.98
CA VAL A 225 18.12 -1.03 8.04
C VAL A 225 16.61 -1.07 8.24
N ILE A 226 15.90 -1.92 7.47
CA ILE A 226 14.45 -2.15 7.62
C ILE A 226 14.10 -2.55 9.07
N ALA A 227 14.92 -3.39 9.70
CA ALA A 227 14.72 -3.81 11.08
C ALA A 227 14.71 -2.66 12.11
N LYS A 228 15.19 -1.46 11.73
CA LYS A 228 15.19 -0.27 12.60
C LYS A 228 13.89 0.53 12.54
N VAL A 229 13.00 0.27 11.57
CA VAL A 229 11.75 1.03 11.40
C VAL A 229 10.90 1.05 12.67
N PRO A 230 10.72 -0.05 13.44
CA PRO A 230 9.95 -0.01 14.67
C PRO A 230 10.52 0.90 15.77
N SER A 231 11.80 1.25 15.71
CA SER A 231 12.39 2.20 16.66
C SER A 231 12.01 3.66 16.40
N VAL A 232 11.55 3.98 15.18
CA VAL A 232 11.11 5.33 14.78
C VAL A 232 9.61 5.42 14.50
N ILE A 233 8.96 4.29 14.18
CA ILE A 233 7.51 4.16 13.99
C ILE A 233 7.02 3.03 14.90
N PRO A 234 6.55 3.33 16.13
CA PRO A 234 6.19 2.29 17.11
C PRO A 234 5.13 1.30 16.64
N ASN A 235 4.12 1.75 15.86
CA ASN A 235 3.11 0.89 15.27
C ASN A 235 3.52 0.43 13.86
N SER A 236 4.76 -0.07 13.73
CA SER A 236 5.22 -0.72 12.51
C SER A 236 5.69 -2.15 12.78
N HIS A 237 5.52 -3.02 11.78
CA HIS A 237 5.75 -4.45 11.90
C HIS A 237 6.52 -4.95 10.67
N ILE A 238 7.61 -5.67 10.92
CA ILE A 238 8.45 -6.19 9.83
C ILE A 238 7.91 -7.52 9.34
N VAL A 239 7.72 -7.62 8.03
CA VAL A 239 7.32 -8.84 7.33
C VAL A 239 8.59 -9.51 6.78
N LYS A 240 8.95 -10.65 7.34
CA LYS A 240 10.19 -11.36 7.01
C LYS A 240 10.15 -11.98 5.63
N SER A 241 11.28 -11.89 4.90
CA SER A 241 11.47 -12.51 3.59
C SER A 241 12.29 -13.80 3.63
N THR A 242 12.81 -14.18 4.80
CA THR A 242 13.68 -15.33 4.97
C THR A 242 13.15 -16.59 4.28
N GLY A 243 13.96 -17.19 3.41
CA GLY A 243 13.66 -18.41 2.69
C GLY A 243 12.64 -18.27 1.53
N LEU A 244 12.16 -17.05 1.24
CA LEU A 244 11.25 -16.85 0.09
C LEU A 244 12.02 -16.93 -1.22
N PRO A 245 11.57 -17.74 -2.20
CA PRO A 245 12.29 -17.93 -3.45
C PRO A 245 12.24 -16.67 -4.32
N GLN A 246 13.37 -16.37 -4.95
CA GLN A 246 13.56 -15.24 -5.86
C GLN A 246 13.65 -15.67 -7.33
N GLY A 247 13.57 -14.70 -8.26
CA GLY A 247 13.45 -14.90 -9.68
C GLY A 247 14.75 -15.20 -10.46
N GLY A 248 15.91 -15.25 -9.77
CA GLY A 248 17.22 -15.50 -10.38
C GLY A 248 18.09 -14.25 -10.49
N ASP A 249 17.57 -13.06 -10.26
CA ASP A 249 18.30 -11.78 -10.31
C ASP A 249 18.79 -11.28 -8.94
N GLY A 250 18.39 -11.95 -7.87
CA GLY A 250 18.71 -11.55 -6.50
C GLY A 250 17.97 -10.30 -6.01
N LEU A 251 17.02 -9.76 -6.79
CA LEU A 251 16.27 -8.54 -6.47
C LEU A 251 14.77 -8.80 -6.31
N HIS A 252 14.21 -9.64 -7.18
CA HIS A 252 12.76 -9.84 -7.25
C HIS A 252 12.37 -11.25 -6.79
N PHE A 253 11.31 -11.34 -6.03
CA PHE A 253 10.71 -12.64 -5.72
C PHE A 253 10.15 -13.29 -6.99
N ASN A 254 10.17 -14.62 -7.06
CA ASN A 254 9.41 -15.33 -8.08
C ASN A 254 7.92 -15.41 -7.69
N ALA A 255 7.07 -16.00 -8.53
CA ALA A 255 5.64 -16.08 -8.28
C ALA A 255 5.29 -16.77 -6.95
N GLN A 256 6.02 -17.85 -6.58
CA GLN A 256 5.85 -18.50 -5.28
C GLN A 256 6.27 -17.57 -4.13
N GLY A 257 7.39 -16.86 -4.28
CA GLY A 257 7.87 -15.89 -3.30
C GLY A 257 6.85 -14.77 -3.05
N TYR A 258 6.23 -14.22 -4.10
CA TYR A 258 5.18 -13.19 -3.94
C TYR A 258 3.95 -13.74 -3.22
N ARG A 259 3.51 -14.96 -3.55
CA ARG A 259 2.36 -15.59 -2.88
C ARG A 259 2.62 -15.73 -1.38
N GLU A 260 3.77 -16.28 -1.02
CA GLU A 260 4.13 -16.48 0.39
C GLU A 260 4.40 -15.15 1.11
N LEU A 261 5.02 -14.17 0.45
CA LEU A 261 5.21 -12.83 1.02
C LEU A 261 3.87 -12.18 1.33
N GLY A 262 2.90 -12.25 0.40
CA GLY A 262 1.55 -11.75 0.61
C GLY A 262 0.87 -12.40 1.82
N LYS A 263 0.96 -13.72 1.95
CA LYS A 263 0.44 -14.43 3.14
C LYS A 263 1.11 -13.99 4.43
N ARG A 264 2.43 -13.77 4.43
CA ARG A 264 3.16 -13.27 5.62
C ARG A 264 2.70 -11.87 6.02
N TYR A 265 2.48 -10.96 5.05
CA TYR A 265 1.86 -9.67 5.34
C TYR A 265 0.48 -9.85 5.99
N ALA A 266 -0.35 -10.75 5.46
CA ALA A 266 -1.67 -11.02 6.01
C ALA A 266 -1.61 -11.62 7.42
N GLN A 267 -0.70 -12.56 7.69
CA GLN A 267 -0.53 -13.16 9.01
C GLN A 267 -0.15 -12.12 10.07
N VAL A 268 0.77 -11.21 9.73
CA VAL A 268 1.10 -10.07 10.61
C VAL A 268 -0.15 -9.22 10.87
N MET A 269 -0.88 -8.85 9.81
CA MET A 269 -2.08 -8.01 9.95
C MET A 269 -3.19 -8.71 10.76
N LEU A 270 -3.44 -9.99 10.54
CA LEU A 270 -4.42 -10.78 11.31
C LEU A 270 -4.09 -10.82 12.81
N GLY A 271 -2.81 -10.80 13.16
CA GLY A 271 -2.36 -10.70 14.54
C GLY A 271 -2.73 -9.36 15.20
N LEU A 272 -2.87 -8.29 14.40
CA LEU A 272 -3.18 -6.92 14.85
C LEU A 272 -4.68 -6.61 14.87
N LEU A 273 -5.48 -7.35 14.12
CA LEU A 273 -6.94 -7.16 14.03
C LEU A 273 -7.74 -7.83 15.16
N LYS A 274 -7.05 -8.41 16.14
CA LYS A 274 -7.68 -9.14 17.28
C LYS A 274 -8.25 -8.19 18.31
#